data_ec5354b24305121aeb75556786e45e7b
#
_entry.id   ec5354b24305121aeb75556786e45e7b
#
_cell.length_a   1.000
_cell.length_b   1.000
_cell.length_c   1.000
_cell.angle_alpha   90.00
_cell.angle_beta   90.00
_cell.angle_gamma   90.00
#
_symmetry.space_group_name_H-M   'P 1'
#
loop_
_entity.id
_entity.type
_entity.pdbx_description
1 polymer ?
#
loop_
_entity_poly.entity_id
_entity_poly.type
_entity_poly.pdbx_seq_one_letter_code
_entity_poly.pdbx_strand_id
1 'polypeptide(L)'
;WKLINEGIIVKRSSVVETLGSTTVICTDKTGTITQNSMHLHMMYDFSSGQTCLAHEFSDAALTDLMSYAMWASEPVPFDPMEKELHRIYGETANEDLRPQFHMAHEYPLGGIPPMMTHIFENDNGNRIVAAKGAPEAILEVSELDMEQLEDMRAMVRKFSGQGFRVLGVGASDFA
;
A
#
# COMPACT_ATOMS: atom_id res chain seq x y z
N TRP A 1 19.85 -17.47 -31.57
CA TRP A 1 18.99 -16.41 -32.14
C TRP A 1 17.60 -16.37 -31.50
N LYS A 2 16.93 -17.50 -31.32
CA LYS A 2 15.54 -17.55 -30.77
C LYS A 2 15.48 -16.94 -29.36
N LEU A 3 16.43 -17.26 -28.46
CA LEU A 3 16.46 -16.73 -27.09
C LEU A 3 16.73 -15.22 -27.05
N ILE A 4 17.61 -14.73 -27.95
CA ILE A 4 17.90 -13.28 -28.05
C ILE A 4 16.67 -12.53 -28.54
N ASN A 5 15.92 -13.06 -29.48
CA ASN A 5 14.68 -12.44 -29.96
C ASN A 5 13.57 -12.39 -28.89
N GLU A 6 13.62 -13.28 -27.91
CA GLU A 6 12.76 -13.30 -26.72
C GLU A 6 13.31 -12.44 -25.56
N GLY A 7 14.35 -11.64 -25.81
CA GLY A 7 14.96 -10.78 -24.80
C GLY A 7 15.86 -11.49 -23.78
N ILE A 8 16.24 -12.76 -24.04
CA ILE A 8 17.05 -13.56 -23.12
C ILE A 8 18.52 -13.46 -23.54
N ILE A 9 19.37 -12.93 -22.66
CA ILE A 9 20.81 -12.85 -22.84
C ILE A 9 21.48 -14.02 -22.13
N VAL A 10 22.16 -14.88 -22.89
CA VAL A 10 22.90 -16.04 -22.37
C VAL A 10 24.38 -15.76 -22.41
N LYS A 11 25.04 -15.75 -21.27
CA LYS A 11 26.51 -15.51 -21.16
C LYS A 11 27.35 -16.70 -21.60
N ARG A 12 26.82 -17.94 -21.45
CA ARG A 12 27.51 -19.19 -21.82
C ARG A 12 26.51 -20.14 -22.47
N SER A 13 26.83 -20.70 -23.64
CA SER A 13 25.95 -21.60 -24.38
C SER A 13 25.62 -22.91 -23.59
N SER A 14 26.55 -23.41 -22.76
CA SER A 14 26.32 -24.56 -21.90
C SER A 14 25.18 -24.39 -20.90
N VAL A 15 24.83 -23.16 -20.55
CA VAL A 15 23.68 -22.87 -19.65
C VAL A 15 22.37 -23.29 -20.30
N VAL A 16 22.23 -23.16 -21.61
CA VAL A 16 21.01 -23.56 -22.34
C VAL A 16 20.83 -25.06 -22.31
N GLU A 17 21.93 -25.85 -22.47
CA GLU A 17 21.88 -27.30 -22.37
C GLU A 17 21.55 -27.77 -20.95
N THR A 18 22.18 -27.13 -19.94
CA THR A 18 21.89 -27.39 -18.53
C THR A 18 20.44 -27.11 -18.19
N LEU A 19 19.90 -25.96 -18.70
CA LEU A 19 18.50 -25.61 -18.48
C LEU A 19 17.53 -26.62 -19.08
N GLY A 20 17.86 -27.16 -20.27
CA GLY A 20 17.05 -28.21 -20.93
C GLY A 20 17.03 -29.55 -20.19
N SER A 21 17.97 -29.79 -19.30
CA SER A 21 18.09 -31.03 -18.50
C SER A 21 17.60 -30.86 -17.05
N THR A 22 17.13 -29.68 -16.66
CA THR A 22 16.63 -29.42 -15.30
C THR A 22 15.34 -30.21 -15.03
N THR A 23 15.25 -30.82 -13.85
CA THR A 23 14.08 -31.54 -13.36
C THR A 23 13.29 -30.75 -12.32
N VAL A 24 13.92 -29.69 -11.74
CA VAL A 24 13.32 -28.83 -10.75
C VAL A 24 13.69 -27.39 -11.09
N ILE A 25 12.70 -26.51 -11.11
CA ILE A 25 12.87 -25.06 -11.32
C ILE A 25 12.36 -24.35 -10.08
N CYS A 26 13.24 -23.59 -9.41
CA CYS A 26 12.87 -22.69 -8.34
C CYS A 26 12.75 -21.28 -8.96
N THR A 27 11.60 -20.65 -8.77
CA THR A 27 11.35 -19.32 -9.30
C THR A 27 10.84 -18.40 -8.21
N ASP A 28 11.15 -17.11 -8.31
CA ASP A 28 10.49 -16.10 -7.49
C ASP A 28 9.03 -15.96 -7.93
N LYS A 29 8.17 -15.59 -6.97
CA LYS A 29 6.74 -15.38 -7.23
C LYS A 29 6.49 -14.02 -7.85
N THR A 30 7.02 -12.96 -7.22
CA THR A 30 6.66 -11.58 -7.54
C THR A 30 7.41 -11.09 -8.78
N GLY A 31 6.65 -10.66 -9.81
CA GLY A 31 7.24 -10.20 -11.07
C GLY A 31 7.74 -11.32 -11.99
N THR A 32 7.63 -12.60 -11.57
CA THR A 32 7.98 -13.77 -12.38
C THR A 32 6.75 -14.63 -12.67
N ILE A 33 6.07 -15.11 -11.63
CA ILE A 33 4.79 -15.84 -11.77
C ILE A 33 3.62 -14.84 -11.80
N THR A 34 3.73 -13.73 -11.05
CA THR A 34 2.73 -12.66 -11.01
C THR A 34 3.17 -11.47 -11.86
N GLN A 35 2.22 -10.63 -12.25
CA GLN A 35 2.46 -9.45 -13.09
C GLN A 35 3.12 -8.28 -12.34
N ASN A 36 3.45 -8.44 -11.04
CA ASN A 36 3.96 -7.36 -10.19
C ASN A 36 3.07 -6.10 -10.23
N SER A 37 1.77 -6.30 -10.24
CA SER A 37 0.76 -5.24 -10.14
C SER A 37 -0.07 -5.43 -8.88
N MET A 38 -0.44 -4.34 -8.26
CA MET A 38 -1.34 -4.30 -7.12
C MET A 38 -2.57 -3.50 -7.51
N HIS A 39 -3.74 -3.94 -7.06
CA HIS A 39 -4.99 -3.24 -7.26
C HIS A 39 -5.72 -3.14 -5.94
N LEU A 40 -6.21 -1.96 -5.61
CA LEU A 40 -7.10 -1.80 -4.48
C LEU A 40 -8.41 -2.51 -4.81
N HIS A 41 -8.83 -3.44 -3.94
CA HIS A 41 -10.08 -4.18 -4.11
C HIS A 41 -11.21 -3.59 -3.28
N MET A 42 -10.93 -3.30 -2.00
CA MET A 42 -11.91 -2.73 -1.09
C MET A 42 -11.23 -1.89 0.00
N MET A 43 -12.01 -1.01 0.60
CA MET A 43 -11.65 -0.28 1.82
C MET A 43 -12.68 -0.53 2.91
N TYR A 44 -12.23 -0.48 4.15
CA TYR A 44 -13.06 -0.46 5.33
C TYR A 44 -12.70 0.75 6.18
N ASP A 45 -13.65 1.65 6.37
CA ASP A 45 -13.50 2.77 7.29
C ASP A 45 -14.09 2.42 8.65
N PHE A 46 -13.23 2.45 9.66
CA PHE A 46 -13.61 2.11 11.03
C PHE A 46 -14.60 3.12 11.61
N SER A 47 -14.44 4.41 11.31
CA SER A 47 -15.25 5.48 11.90
C SER A 47 -16.73 5.39 11.52
N SER A 48 -16.98 5.02 10.26
CA SER A 48 -18.34 4.83 9.74
C SER A 48 -18.82 3.37 9.76
N GLY A 49 -17.91 2.41 9.97
CA GLY A 49 -18.18 0.97 9.86
C GLY A 49 -18.47 0.52 8.43
N GLN A 50 -18.17 1.35 7.44
CA GLN A 50 -18.51 1.08 6.04
C GLN A 50 -17.40 0.31 5.31
N THR A 51 -17.84 -0.60 4.44
CA THR A 51 -16.97 -1.27 3.47
C THR A 51 -17.37 -0.83 2.07
N CYS A 52 -16.41 -0.44 1.25
CA CYS A 52 -16.63 -0.04 -0.13
C CYS A 52 -15.68 -0.78 -1.07
N LEU A 53 -16.19 -1.20 -2.21
CA LEU A 53 -15.38 -1.72 -3.31
C LEU A 53 -14.69 -0.56 -4.05
N ALA A 54 -13.50 -0.79 -4.57
CA ALA A 54 -12.67 0.23 -5.21
C ALA A 54 -13.32 0.98 -6.39
N HIS A 55 -14.38 0.43 -6.99
CA HIS A 55 -15.11 1.07 -8.10
C HIS A 55 -16.38 1.82 -7.67
N GLU A 56 -16.68 1.85 -6.38
CA GLU A 56 -17.91 2.43 -5.81
C GLU A 56 -17.65 3.65 -4.91
N PHE A 57 -16.47 4.27 -5.03
CA PHE A 57 -16.11 5.41 -4.19
C PHE A 57 -17.04 6.60 -4.42
N SER A 58 -17.91 6.85 -3.47
CA SER A 58 -18.80 8.03 -3.47
C SER A 58 -18.99 8.66 -2.08
N ASP A 59 -18.43 8.06 -1.03
CA ASP A 59 -18.57 8.51 0.35
C ASP A 59 -17.37 9.35 0.81
N ALA A 60 -17.63 10.45 1.52
CA ALA A 60 -16.62 11.37 2.02
C ALA A 60 -15.63 10.68 2.99
N ALA A 61 -16.10 9.82 3.89
CA ALA A 61 -15.24 9.11 4.85
C ALA A 61 -14.22 8.19 4.16
N LEU A 62 -14.62 7.53 3.07
CA LEU A 62 -13.72 6.69 2.27
C LEU A 62 -12.76 7.53 1.44
N THR A 63 -13.16 8.74 1.05
CA THR A 63 -12.27 9.71 0.39
C THR A 63 -11.17 10.14 1.34
N ASP A 64 -11.47 10.39 2.62
CA ASP A 64 -10.48 10.74 3.64
C ASP A 64 -9.52 9.58 3.91
N LEU A 65 -10.03 8.35 4.08
CA LEU A 65 -9.19 7.15 4.23
C LEU A 65 -8.25 6.98 3.04
N MET A 66 -8.75 7.18 1.81
CA MET A 66 -7.94 7.11 0.60
C MET A 66 -6.88 8.21 0.56
N SER A 67 -7.24 9.41 0.98
CA SER A 67 -6.32 10.54 1.10
C SER A 67 -5.18 10.21 2.06
N TYR A 68 -5.46 9.73 3.27
CA TYR A 68 -4.43 9.33 4.22
C TYR A 68 -3.59 8.15 3.73
N ALA A 69 -4.16 7.19 3.02
CA ALA A 69 -3.40 6.09 2.40
C ALA A 69 -2.39 6.61 1.36
N MET A 70 -2.77 7.61 0.58
CA MET A 70 -1.88 8.29 -0.36
C MET A 70 -0.82 9.10 0.37
N TRP A 71 -1.19 9.92 1.39
CA TRP A 71 -0.23 10.72 2.16
C TRP A 71 0.77 9.89 2.93
N ALA A 72 0.39 8.67 3.35
CA ALA A 72 1.32 7.72 3.96
C ALA A 72 2.24 7.02 2.93
N SER A 73 2.19 7.40 1.65
CA SER A 73 3.01 6.84 0.56
C SER A 73 4.10 7.80 0.16
N GLU A 74 5.16 7.28 -0.48
CA GLU A 74 6.24 8.11 -1.01
C GLU A 74 5.69 9.18 -1.97
N PRO A 75 6.20 10.43 -1.94
CA PRO A 75 5.78 11.49 -2.87
C PRO A 75 6.00 11.11 -4.34
N VAL A 76 7.04 10.32 -4.60
CA VAL A 76 7.34 9.73 -5.92
C VAL A 76 7.28 8.21 -5.79
N PRO A 77 6.10 7.61 -5.91
CA PRO A 77 5.92 6.19 -5.64
C PRO A 77 6.63 5.30 -6.65
N PHE A 78 7.39 4.34 -6.18
CA PHE A 78 8.04 3.32 -7.02
C PHE A 78 7.42 1.92 -6.82
N ASP A 79 6.88 1.65 -5.64
CA ASP A 79 6.21 0.39 -5.32
C ASP A 79 4.82 0.30 -6.01
N PRO A 80 4.42 -0.87 -6.54
CA PRO A 80 3.13 -1.04 -7.21
C PRO A 80 1.91 -0.68 -6.35
N MET A 81 1.95 -0.93 -5.03
CA MET A 81 0.87 -0.60 -4.12
C MET A 81 0.73 0.93 -3.97
N GLU A 82 1.84 1.63 -3.77
CA GLU A 82 1.82 3.08 -3.66
C GLU A 82 1.37 3.77 -4.94
N LYS A 83 1.83 3.27 -6.10
CA LYS A 83 1.36 3.75 -7.41
C LYS A 83 -0.16 3.63 -7.55
N GLU A 84 -0.73 2.52 -7.08
CA GLU A 84 -2.18 2.32 -7.11
C GLU A 84 -2.90 3.30 -6.18
N LEU A 85 -2.40 3.54 -4.97
CA LEU A 85 -2.96 4.51 -4.04
C LEU A 85 -2.94 5.93 -4.63
N HIS A 86 -1.81 6.35 -5.22
CA HIS A 86 -1.71 7.65 -5.89
C HIS A 86 -2.63 7.78 -7.11
N ARG A 87 -2.82 6.70 -7.87
CA ARG A 87 -3.73 6.66 -9.02
C ARG A 87 -5.16 6.88 -8.57
N ILE A 88 -5.62 6.10 -7.58
CA ILE A 88 -7.00 6.19 -7.10
C ILE A 88 -7.25 7.56 -6.45
N TYR A 89 -6.33 8.07 -5.63
CA TYR A 89 -6.44 9.41 -5.10
C TYR A 89 -6.62 10.46 -6.20
N GLY A 90 -5.82 10.39 -7.27
CA GLY A 90 -5.93 11.32 -8.39
C GLY A 90 -7.25 11.21 -9.19
N GLU A 91 -7.93 10.06 -9.11
CA GLU A 91 -9.23 9.84 -9.78
C GLU A 91 -10.43 10.18 -8.89
N THR A 92 -10.27 10.13 -7.56
CA THR A 92 -11.38 10.25 -6.61
C THR A 92 -11.35 11.51 -5.76
N ALA A 93 -10.19 12.15 -5.59
CA ALA A 93 -10.08 13.39 -4.81
C ALA A 93 -10.77 14.55 -5.54
N ASN A 94 -11.55 15.32 -4.80
CA ASN A 94 -12.21 16.53 -5.32
C ASN A 94 -11.18 17.59 -5.73
N GLU A 95 -10.05 17.66 -5.03
CA GLU A 95 -8.93 18.55 -5.28
C GLU A 95 -7.62 17.81 -5.03
N ASP A 96 -6.64 17.99 -5.90
CA ASP A 96 -5.29 17.43 -5.69
C ASP A 96 -4.48 18.39 -4.81
N LEU A 97 -4.34 18.04 -3.54
CA LEU A 97 -3.62 18.83 -2.55
C LEU A 97 -2.09 18.59 -2.57
N ARG A 98 -1.59 17.58 -3.30
CA ARG A 98 -0.16 17.24 -3.32
C ARG A 98 0.77 18.40 -3.65
N PRO A 99 0.43 19.31 -4.61
CA PRO A 99 1.29 20.45 -4.91
C PRO A 99 1.37 21.51 -3.80
N GLN A 100 0.44 21.49 -2.84
CA GLN A 100 0.36 22.48 -1.77
C GLN A 100 1.13 22.07 -0.51
N PHE A 101 1.59 20.82 -0.45
CA PHE A 101 2.28 20.27 0.70
C PHE A 101 3.65 19.73 0.33
N HIS A 102 4.61 19.86 1.23
CA HIS A 102 5.92 19.24 1.13
C HIS A 102 6.15 18.29 2.31
N MET A 103 6.94 17.25 2.09
CA MET A 103 7.29 16.31 3.16
C MET A 103 8.23 17.01 4.15
N ALA A 104 7.78 17.17 5.39
CA ALA A 104 8.56 17.74 6.47
C ALA A 104 9.40 16.67 7.19
N HIS A 105 8.85 15.46 7.34
CA HIS A 105 9.55 14.34 7.98
C HIS A 105 9.00 12.99 7.55
N GLU A 106 9.87 11.97 7.57
CA GLU A 106 9.55 10.57 7.29
C GLU A 106 10.08 9.69 8.42
N TYR A 107 9.23 8.79 8.90
CA TYR A 107 9.61 7.65 9.72
C TYR A 107 9.51 6.39 8.85
N PRO A 108 10.66 5.80 8.44
CA PRO A 108 10.66 4.70 7.48
C PRO A 108 10.12 3.39 8.09
N LEU A 109 9.74 2.45 7.23
CA LEU A 109 9.15 1.15 7.59
C LEU A 109 10.02 0.28 8.55
N GLY A 110 11.29 0.57 8.67
CA GLY A 110 12.23 -0.19 9.55
C GLY A 110 12.08 0.03 11.05
N GLY A 111 11.07 0.79 11.50
CA GLY A 111 10.78 1.04 12.92
C GLY A 111 10.10 -0.12 13.66
N ILE A 112 9.87 0.09 14.95
CA ILE A 112 9.05 -0.80 15.79
C ILE A 112 7.94 0.05 16.41
N PRO A 113 6.66 -0.22 16.08
CA PRO A 113 6.16 -1.26 15.17
C PRO A 113 6.50 -0.98 13.69
N PRO A 114 6.47 -1.98 12.80
CA PRO A 114 6.85 -1.84 11.40
C PRO A 114 5.75 -1.11 10.61
N MET A 115 5.78 0.19 10.64
CA MET A 115 4.92 1.08 9.87
C MET A 115 5.72 2.26 9.33
N MET A 116 5.27 2.84 8.23
CA MET A 116 5.80 4.07 7.66
C MET A 116 4.90 5.22 8.08
N THR A 117 5.47 6.33 8.51
CA THR A 117 4.72 7.54 8.87
C THR A 117 5.33 8.73 8.18
N HIS A 118 4.52 9.49 7.48
CA HIS A 118 4.92 10.73 6.82
C HIS A 118 4.24 11.93 7.48
N ILE A 119 4.99 13.01 7.60
CA ILE A 119 4.52 14.31 8.03
C ILE A 119 4.71 15.27 6.87
N PHE A 120 3.60 15.81 6.38
CA PHE A 120 3.59 16.86 5.38
C PHE A 120 3.19 18.18 6.01
N GLU A 121 3.71 19.28 5.46
CA GLU A 121 3.41 20.63 5.91
C GLU A 121 3.21 21.54 4.70
N ASN A 122 2.31 22.53 4.82
CA ASN A 122 2.12 23.55 3.81
C ASN A 122 2.65 24.92 4.30
N ASP A 123 2.68 25.90 3.42
CA ASP A 123 3.18 27.26 3.72
C ASP A 123 2.37 27.99 4.80
N ASN A 124 1.15 27.52 5.10
CA ASN A 124 0.30 28.05 6.17
C ASN A 124 0.54 27.37 7.53
N GLY A 125 1.45 26.42 7.60
CA GLY A 125 1.75 25.64 8.80
C GLY A 125 0.74 24.51 9.09
N ASN A 126 -0.18 24.21 8.18
CA ASN A 126 -1.06 23.07 8.33
C ASN A 126 -0.26 21.78 8.09
N ARG A 127 -0.52 20.77 8.92
CA ARG A 127 0.17 19.49 8.86
C ARG A 127 -0.77 18.34 8.56
N ILE A 128 -0.26 17.37 7.84
CA ILE A 128 -0.90 16.07 7.60
C ILE A 128 0.04 15.01 8.15
N VAL A 129 -0.42 14.21 9.12
CA VAL A 129 0.31 13.07 9.64
C VAL A 129 -0.43 11.81 9.23
N ALA A 130 0.20 11.01 8.41
CA ALA A 130 -0.39 9.79 7.88
C ALA A 130 0.58 8.62 8.02
N ALA A 131 0.05 7.49 8.47
CA ALA A 131 0.80 6.26 8.66
C ALA A 131 0.17 5.11 7.89
N LYS A 132 1.01 4.20 7.36
CA LYS A 132 0.57 2.92 6.79
C LYS A 132 1.54 1.81 7.17
N GLY A 133 1.01 0.61 7.25
CA GLY A 133 1.81 -0.57 7.59
C GLY A 133 0.99 -1.84 7.70
N ALA A 134 1.58 -2.84 8.35
CA ALA A 134 0.82 -4.01 8.76
C ALA A 134 -0.35 -3.56 9.66
N PRO A 135 -1.56 -4.12 9.48
CA PRO A 135 -2.71 -3.71 10.29
C PRO A 135 -2.43 -3.78 11.79
N GLU A 136 -1.70 -4.79 12.22
CA GLU A 136 -1.33 -4.99 13.62
C GLU A 136 -0.46 -3.82 14.16
N ALA A 137 0.44 -3.31 13.32
CA ALA A 137 1.32 -2.20 13.69
C ALA A 137 0.54 -0.89 13.87
N ILE A 138 -0.43 -0.63 12.99
CA ILE A 138 -1.30 0.55 13.10
C ILE A 138 -2.22 0.42 14.33
N LEU A 139 -2.80 -0.77 14.57
CA LEU A 139 -3.65 -1.01 15.73
C LEU A 139 -2.90 -0.88 17.07
N GLU A 140 -1.62 -1.22 17.12
CA GLU A 140 -0.80 -1.10 18.32
C GLU A 140 -0.62 0.34 18.80
N VAL A 141 -0.60 1.30 17.86
CA VAL A 141 -0.43 2.74 18.16
C VAL A 141 -1.74 3.53 18.13
N SER A 142 -2.86 2.87 17.83
CA SER A 142 -4.17 3.53 17.74
C SER A 142 -4.79 3.72 19.12
N GLU A 143 -5.51 4.82 19.30
CA GLU A 143 -6.27 5.15 20.50
C GLU A 143 -7.66 4.46 20.49
N LEU A 144 -7.67 3.13 20.29
CA LEU A 144 -8.88 2.34 20.27
C LEU A 144 -9.10 1.62 21.62
N ASP A 145 -10.35 1.50 22.05
CA ASP A 145 -10.68 0.66 23.18
C ASP A 145 -10.61 -0.84 22.83
N MET A 146 -10.76 -1.71 23.82
CA MET A 146 -10.59 -3.16 23.65
C MET A 146 -11.66 -3.77 22.72
N GLU A 147 -12.87 -3.25 22.71
CA GLU A 147 -13.96 -3.73 21.84
C GLU A 147 -13.68 -3.34 20.39
N GLN A 148 -13.31 -2.08 20.17
CA GLN A 148 -12.92 -1.54 18.87
C GLN A 148 -11.70 -2.27 18.28
N LEU A 149 -10.69 -2.56 19.11
CA LEU A 149 -9.52 -3.33 18.69
C LEU A 149 -9.89 -4.75 18.24
N GLU A 150 -10.81 -5.42 18.96
CA GLU A 150 -11.22 -6.77 18.57
C GLU A 150 -12.05 -6.77 17.29
N ASP A 151 -12.92 -5.78 17.09
CA ASP A 151 -13.68 -5.59 15.86
C ASP A 151 -12.75 -5.38 14.66
N MET A 152 -11.75 -4.51 14.81
CA MET A 152 -10.75 -4.29 13.75
C MET A 152 -9.95 -5.55 13.43
N ARG A 153 -9.51 -6.28 14.47
CA ARG A 153 -8.83 -7.57 14.29
C ARG A 153 -9.70 -8.60 13.59
N ALA A 154 -10.99 -8.61 13.87
CA ALA A 154 -11.96 -9.49 13.20
C ALA A 154 -12.08 -9.13 11.70
N MET A 155 -12.12 -7.84 11.35
CA MET A 155 -12.14 -7.39 9.96
C MET A 155 -10.83 -7.73 9.23
N VAL A 156 -9.68 -7.55 9.87
CA VAL A 156 -8.37 -7.95 9.31
C VAL A 156 -8.34 -9.46 9.03
N ARG A 157 -8.80 -10.29 9.99
CA ARG A 157 -8.90 -11.75 9.79
C ARG A 157 -9.85 -12.11 8.65
N LYS A 158 -10.99 -11.44 8.55
CA LYS A 158 -11.97 -11.65 7.48
C LYS A 158 -11.36 -11.39 6.09
N PHE A 159 -10.70 -10.27 5.90
CA PHE A 159 -10.10 -9.91 4.61
C PHE A 159 -8.89 -10.79 4.27
N SER A 160 -8.01 -11.03 5.23
CA SER A 160 -6.84 -11.93 5.05
C SER A 160 -7.29 -13.35 4.72
N GLY A 161 -8.37 -13.84 5.36
CA GLY A 161 -8.95 -15.16 5.09
C GLY A 161 -9.54 -15.31 3.69
N GLN A 162 -9.86 -14.20 3.02
CA GLN A 162 -10.26 -14.15 1.62
C GLN A 162 -9.08 -14.08 0.65
N GLY A 163 -7.85 -14.08 1.16
CA GLY A 163 -6.62 -14.03 0.36
C GLY A 163 -6.17 -12.62 -0.01
N PHE A 164 -6.78 -11.56 0.55
CA PHE A 164 -6.34 -10.19 0.32
C PHE A 164 -5.11 -9.85 1.15
N ARG A 165 -4.24 -9.01 0.59
CA ARG A 165 -3.23 -8.31 1.37
C ARG A 165 -3.90 -7.11 2.04
N VAL A 166 -3.94 -7.11 3.37
CA VAL A 166 -4.54 -6.02 4.16
C VAL A 166 -3.46 -5.01 4.51
N LEU A 167 -3.78 -3.74 4.35
CA LEU A 167 -2.96 -2.60 4.74
C LEU A 167 -3.71 -1.81 5.80
N GLY A 168 -3.06 -1.53 6.92
CA GLY A 168 -3.53 -0.58 7.91
C GLY A 168 -3.14 0.84 7.51
N VAL A 169 -4.06 1.77 7.70
CA VAL A 169 -3.85 3.21 7.50
C VAL A 169 -4.36 3.94 8.74
N GLY A 170 -3.60 4.90 9.21
CA GLY A 170 -3.95 5.76 10.33
C GLY A 170 -3.58 7.21 10.05
N ALA A 171 -4.27 8.11 10.73
CA ALA A 171 -3.96 9.53 10.74
C ALA A 171 -3.88 10.03 12.18
N SER A 172 -3.19 11.12 12.40
CA SER A 172 -3.12 11.79 13.69
C SER A 172 -3.30 13.29 13.50
N ASP A 173 -4.07 13.89 14.37
CA ASP A 173 -4.13 15.34 14.50
C ASP A 173 -2.85 15.80 15.23
N PHE A 174 -2.12 16.68 14.61
CA PHE A 174 -0.97 17.32 15.24
C PHE A 174 -1.41 18.64 15.83
N ALA A 175 -1.51 18.67 17.17
CA ALA A 175 -1.73 19.90 17.90
C ALA A 175 -0.45 20.74 18.02
#